data_e1de82cfc86c69bd11490870a414a9d6
#
_entry.id   e1de82cfc86c69bd11490870a414a9d6
#
_cell.length_a   1.000
_cell.length_b   1.000
_cell.length_c   1.000
_cell.angle_alpha   90.00
_cell.angle_beta   90.00
_cell.angle_gamma   90.00
#
_symmetry.space_group_name_H-M   'P 1'
#
loop_
_entity.id
_entity.type
_entity.pdbx_description
1 polymer ?
#
loop_
_entity_poly.entity_id
_entity_poly.type
_entity_poly.pdbx_seq_one_letter_code
_entity_poly.pdbx_strand_id
1 'polypeptide(L)'
;DCELSRGLGDVYKRQLWYQVMKERYEFNDVKSARMRFHTQTAGVTLTAQQSQNNVVRVAFQALAAVLGGTQSLHTNGYDEALGLPTQESATLALRTQQIIANETGITNHVDPLGGSPLIEEITQRLVHEGKDVFDQIQSEGGSVEAVKKGIQTQMIHESAWKQQQELENMESSVVGVNVFTEEESNYPAGQKISDNTQEAQTVKLNLLKNQRDPVEVKQSLLMIAQSIENGSNLIDPIRRACKHKATLGEICGVLRENMGTWVAPGGI
;
A
#
# COMPACT_ATOMS: atom_id res chain seq x y z
N ASP A 1 -3.27 -20.04 -1.55
CA ASP A 1 -4.08 -19.08 -2.34
C ASP A 1 -3.40 -18.82 -3.68
N CYS A 2 -4.04 -19.20 -4.80
CA CYS A 2 -3.45 -18.97 -6.11
C CYS A 2 -3.58 -17.49 -6.53
N GLU A 3 -2.74 -17.03 -7.47
CA GLU A 3 -2.73 -15.64 -7.94
C GLU A 3 -4.09 -15.19 -8.52
N LEU A 4 -4.88 -16.12 -9.06
CA LEU A 4 -6.25 -15.84 -9.53
C LEU A 4 -7.19 -15.47 -8.38
N SER A 5 -7.08 -16.10 -7.20
CA SER A 5 -7.89 -15.73 -6.04
C SER A 5 -7.55 -14.33 -5.52
N ARG A 6 -6.32 -13.85 -5.70
CA ARG A 6 -5.93 -12.48 -5.37
C ARG A 6 -6.56 -11.44 -6.30
N GLY A 7 -6.71 -11.74 -7.59
CA GLY A 7 -7.47 -10.89 -8.53
C GLY A 7 -8.95 -10.78 -8.17
N LEU A 8 -9.55 -11.87 -7.70
CA LEU A 8 -10.91 -11.87 -7.17
C LEU A 8 -11.08 -11.02 -5.90
N GLY A 9 -9.98 -10.75 -5.19
CA GLY A 9 -9.96 -9.79 -4.09
C GLY A 9 -10.55 -8.43 -4.49
N ASP A 10 -10.31 -7.98 -5.70
CA ASP A 10 -10.81 -6.71 -6.21
C ASP A 10 -12.32 -6.75 -6.52
N VAL A 11 -12.87 -7.91 -6.88
CA VAL A 11 -14.31 -8.11 -7.11
C VAL A 11 -15.07 -8.11 -5.78
N TYR A 12 -14.68 -8.95 -4.82
CA TYR A 12 -15.40 -9.05 -3.54
C TYR A 12 -15.33 -7.77 -2.71
N LYS A 13 -14.22 -7.02 -2.76
CA LYS A 13 -14.11 -5.74 -2.06
C LYS A 13 -15.17 -4.75 -2.49
N ARG A 14 -15.46 -4.66 -3.80
CA ARG A 14 -16.50 -3.77 -4.32
C ARG A 14 -17.89 -4.20 -3.87
N GLN A 15 -18.16 -5.51 -3.85
CA GLN A 15 -19.45 -6.06 -3.38
C GLN A 15 -19.64 -5.80 -1.89
N LEU A 16 -18.63 -6.11 -1.05
CA LEU A 16 -18.67 -5.88 0.38
C LEU A 16 -18.82 -4.39 0.71
N TRP A 17 -18.06 -3.52 0.03
CA TRP A 17 -18.20 -2.07 0.17
C TRP A 17 -19.62 -1.61 -0.12
N TYR A 18 -20.21 -2.04 -1.24
CA TYR A 18 -21.58 -1.68 -1.60
C TYR A 18 -22.59 -2.11 -0.52
N GLN A 19 -22.46 -3.34 -0.02
CA GLN A 19 -23.32 -3.86 1.03
C GLN A 19 -23.22 -3.04 2.32
N VAL A 20 -21.98 -2.80 2.80
CA VAL A 20 -21.72 -2.01 4.01
C VAL A 20 -22.26 -0.58 3.88
N MET A 21 -22.00 0.05 2.72
CA MET A 21 -22.50 1.41 2.47
C MET A 21 -24.03 1.47 2.46
N LYS A 22 -24.69 0.46 1.86
CA LYS A 22 -26.15 0.38 1.81
C LYS A 22 -26.77 0.08 3.18
N GLU A 23 -26.17 -0.77 3.98
CA GLU A 23 -26.70 -1.23 5.27
C GLU A 23 -26.47 -0.24 6.41
N ARG A 24 -25.36 0.51 6.38
CA ARG A 24 -24.93 1.33 7.52
C ARG A 24 -25.00 2.84 7.29
N TYR A 25 -25.05 3.27 6.02
CA TYR A 25 -25.00 4.69 5.68
C TYR A 25 -26.14 5.09 4.76
N GLU A 26 -26.84 6.13 5.12
CA GLU A 26 -27.79 6.77 4.23
C GLU A 26 -27.01 7.60 3.18
N PHE A 27 -27.23 7.33 1.92
CA PHE A 27 -26.61 8.11 0.83
C PHE A 27 -27.64 8.44 -0.26
N ASN A 28 -27.57 9.67 -0.75
CA ASN A 28 -28.45 10.15 -1.81
C ASN A 28 -27.87 9.98 -3.21
N ASP A 29 -26.57 9.70 -3.32
CA ASP A 29 -25.87 9.52 -4.61
C ASP A 29 -25.32 8.09 -4.69
N VAL A 30 -25.73 7.36 -5.71
CA VAL A 30 -25.24 6.01 -6.04
C VAL A 30 -23.71 5.96 -6.19
N LYS A 31 -23.07 7.09 -6.53
CA LYS A 31 -21.61 7.17 -6.59
C LYS A 31 -20.94 6.93 -5.24
N SER A 32 -21.61 7.24 -4.13
CA SER A 32 -21.10 6.99 -2.78
C SER A 32 -20.95 5.50 -2.47
N ALA A 33 -21.76 4.66 -3.10
CA ALA A 33 -21.70 3.21 -2.96
C ALA A 33 -20.65 2.54 -3.88
N ARG A 34 -19.99 3.32 -4.75
CA ARG A 34 -18.96 2.81 -5.66
C ARG A 34 -17.60 2.92 -4.99
N MET A 35 -17.00 1.78 -4.69
CA MET A 35 -15.62 1.73 -4.24
C MET A 35 -14.67 2.15 -5.37
N ARG A 36 -13.77 3.09 -5.09
CA ARG A 36 -12.64 3.44 -5.95
C ARG A 36 -11.37 3.01 -5.23
N PHE A 37 -10.54 2.24 -5.90
CA PHE A 37 -9.32 1.71 -5.29
C PHE A 37 -8.17 1.61 -6.29
N HIS A 38 -7.00 1.55 -5.72
CA HIS A 38 -5.74 1.29 -6.40
C HIS A 38 -5.24 -0.09 -6.01
N THR A 39 -4.67 -0.82 -6.95
CA THR A 39 -4.00 -2.10 -6.70
C THR A 39 -2.51 -1.94 -6.94
N GLN A 40 -1.71 -2.41 -5.99
CA GLN A 40 -0.29 -2.64 -6.15
C GLN A 40 -0.03 -4.14 -6.14
N THR A 41 0.83 -4.63 -7.03
CA THR A 41 1.27 -6.03 -6.98
C THR A 41 1.98 -6.33 -5.67
N ALA A 42 1.87 -7.57 -5.19
CA ALA A 42 2.31 -7.94 -3.83
C ALA A 42 3.83 -8.08 -3.73
N GLY A 43 4.54 -7.04 -3.27
CA GLY A 43 6.00 -7.06 -3.08
C GLY A 43 6.47 -8.17 -2.14
N VAL A 44 5.68 -8.52 -1.12
CA VAL A 44 5.99 -9.60 -0.17
C VAL A 44 6.15 -10.99 -0.82
N THR A 45 5.62 -11.19 -2.02
CA THR A 45 5.76 -12.45 -2.77
C THR A 45 6.95 -12.47 -3.72
N LEU A 46 7.67 -11.35 -3.83
CA LEU A 46 8.87 -11.25 -4.66
C LEU A 46 10.09 -11.67 -3.85
N THR A 47 10.99 -12.39 -4.52
CA THR A 47 12.14 -13.04 -3.87
C THR A 47 13.45 -12.38 -4.30
N ALA A 48 14.44 -12.39 -3.39
CA ALA A 48 15.80 -11.99 -3.74
C ALA A 48 16.46 -13.05 -4.64
N GLN A 49 16.17 -14.33 -4.36
CA GLN A 49 16.66 -15.47 -5.15
C GLN A 49 16.04 -15.46 -6.54
N GLN A 50 16.86 -15.66 -7.55
CA GLN A 50 16.46 -15.68 -8.95
C GLN A 50 15.51 -14.49 -9.27
N SER A 51 15.93 -13.28 -8.89
CA SER A 51 15.09 -12.08 -8.90
C SER A 51 14.45 -11.75 -10.26
N GLN A 52 15.04 -12.21 -11.38
CA GLN A 52 14.44 -12.06 -12.70
C GLN A 52 13.10 -12.80 -12.85
N ASN A 53 12.88 -13.89 -12.12
CA ASN A 53 11.58 -14.60 -12.10
C ASN A 53 10.45 -13.71 -11.54
N ASN A 54 10.79 -12.66 -10.81
CA ASN A 54 9.81 -11.69 -10.30
C ASN A 54 9.08 -10.94 -11.42
N VAL A 55 9.68 -10.80 -12.61
CA VAL A 55 8.99 -10.25 -13.80
C VAL A 55 7.74 -11.06 -14.11
N VAL A 56 7.86 -12.39 -14.10
CA VAL A 56 6.75 -13.31 -14.38
C VAL A 56 5.71 -13.25 -13.25
N ARG A 57 6.15 -13.23 -11.99
CA ARG A 57 5.25 -13.09 -10.83
C ARG A 57 4.43 -11.81 -10.91
N VAL A 58 5.09 -10.70 -11.17
CA VAL A 58 4.44 -9.38 -11.32
C VAL A 58 3.48 -9.37 -12.52
N ALA A 59 3.82 -10.01 -13.63
CA ALA A 59 2.94 -10.09 -14.79
C ALA A 59 1.64 -10.84 -14.48
N PHE A 60 1.70 -11.98 -13.77
CA PHE A 60 0.50 -12.70 -13.33
C PHE A 60 -0.32 -11.92 -12.31
N GLN A 61 0.31 -11.27 -11.35
CA GLN A 61 -0.38 -10.43 -10.38
C GLN A 61 -1.09 -9.24 -11.04
N ALA A 62 -0.41 -8.59 -11.99
CA ALA A 62 -0.97 -7.48 -12.75
C ALA A 62 -2.16 -7.94 -13.61
N LEU A 63 -2.05 -9.07 -14.29
CA LEU A 63 -3.14 -9.65 -15.07
C LEU A 63 -4.33 -10.00 -14.16
N ALA A 64 -4.08 -10.61 -13.00
CA ALA A 64 -5.13 -10.91 -12.03
C ALA A 64 -5.85 -9.65 -11.54
N ALA A 65 -5.12 -8.55 -11.27
CA ALA A 65 -5.71 -7.27 -10.89
C ALA A 65 -6.57 -6.66 -12.01
N VAL A 66 -6.12 -6.74 -13.27
CA VAL A 66 -6.87 -6.27 -14.44
C VAL A 66 -8.15 -7.08 -14.63
N LEU A 67 -8.08 -8.41 -14.56
CA LEU A 67 -9.23 -9.30 -14.62
C LEU A 67 -10.23 -9.04 -13.48
N GLY A 68 -9.75 -8.67 -12.28
CA GLY A 68 -10.57 -8.26 -11.14
C GLY A 68 -11.15 -6.84 -11.25
N GLY A 69 -10.81 -6.09 -12.30
CA GLY A 69 -11.38 -4.76 -12.58
C GLY A 69 -10.79 -3.64 -11.71
N THR A 70 -9.50 -3.70 -11.39
CA THR A 70 -8.81 -2.58 -10.73
C THR A 70 -8.92 -1.29 -11.53
N GLN A 71 -9.00 -0.14 -10.84
CA GLN A 71 -9.17 1.17 -11.49
C GLN A 71 -7.84 1.88 -11.75
N SER A 72 -6.84 1.58 -10.96
CA SER A 72 -5.45 1.97 -11.21
C SER A 72 -4.52 0.89 -10.68
N LEU A 73 -3.38 0.74 -11.31
CA LEU A 73 -2.45 -0.34 -11.05
C LEU A 73 -1.03 0.17 -10.91
N HIS A 74 -0.32 -0.33 -9.90
CA HIS A 74 1.12 -0.25 -9.78
C HIS A 74 1.73 -1.65 -9.86
N THR A 75 2.76 -1.81 -10.67
CA THR A 75 3.57 -3.03 -10.79
C THR A 75 4.92 -2.82 -10.16
N ASN A 76 5.34 -3.71 -9.26
CA ASN A 76 6.65 -3.64 -8.62
C ASN A 76 7.77 -3.98 -9.61
N GLY A 77 8.94 -3.43 -9.39
CA GLY A 77 10.15 -3.85 -10.08
C GLY A 77 10.57 -5.27 -9.68
N TYR A 78 11.28 -5.97 -10.54
CA TYR A 78 11.79 -7.32 -10.23
C TYR A 78 12.84 -7.31 -9.11
N ASP A 79 13.41 -6.15 -8.83
CA ASP A 79 14.40 -5.89 -7.78
C ASP A 79 13.78 -5.45 -6.42
N GLU A 80 12.46 -5.53 -6.27
CA GLU A 80 11.72 -5.12 -5.06
C GLU A 80 12.26 -5.75 -3.77
N ALA A 81 12.66 -7.02 -3.82
CA ALA A 81 13.24 -7.72 -2.68
C ALA A 81 14.71 -7.35 -2.39
N LEU A 82 15.36 -6.63 -3.29
CA LEU A 82 16.78 -6.26 -3.20
C LEU A 82 17.00 -4.81 -2.74
N GLY A 83 16.03 -3.93 -3.00
CA GLY A 83 16.14 -2.52 -2.63
C GLY A 83 15.28 -1.59 -3.48
N LEU A 84 15.75 -0.34 -3.62
CA LEU A 84 15.07 0.63 -4.47
C LEU A 84 15.16 0.24 -5.95
N PRO A 85 14.07 0.42 -6.72
CA PRO A 85 14.04 0.02 -8.13
C PRO A 85 15.07 0.80 -8.94
N THR A 86 15.75 0.07 -9.83
CA THR A 86 16.60 0.69 -10.85
C THR A 86 15.74 1.31 -11.96
N GLN A 87 16.34 2.17 -12.79
CA GLN A 87 15.65 2.74 -13.96
C GLN A 87 15.16 1.64 -14.92
N GLU A 88 15.92 0.57 -15.07
CA GLU A 88 15.59 -0.57 -15.91
C GLU A 88 14.39 -1.34 -15.35
N SER A 89 14.43 -1.71 -14.07
CA SER A 89 13.34 -2.46 -13.42
C SER A 89 12.03 -1.67 -13.38
N ALA A 90 12.10 -0.36 -13.09
CA ALA A 90 10.93 0.51 -13.13
C ALA A 90 10.34 0.62 -14.56
N THR A 91 11.21 0.68 -15.59
CA THR A 91 10.75 0.69 -16.98
C THR A 91 10.07 -0.63 -17.34
N LEU A 92 10.66 -1.77 -16.98
CA LEU A 92 10.10 -3.09 -17.25
C LEU A 92 8.75 -3.30 -16.52
N ALA A 93 8.66 -2.87 -15.27
CA ALA A 93 7.42 -2.89 -14.51
C ALA A 93 6.28 -2.10 -15.22
N LEU A 94 6.59 -0.92 -15.76
CA LEU A 94 5.64 -0.15 -16.56
C LEU A 94 5.28 -0.86 -17.89
N ARG A 95 6.26 -1.47 -18.55
CA ARG A 95 6.04 -2.24 -19.80
C ARG A 95 5.10 -3.43 -19.57
N THR A 96 5.18 -4.07 -18.41
CA THR A 96 4.25 -5.15 -18.04
C THR A 96 2.79 -4.69 -18.12
N GLN A 97 2.45 -3.52 -17.58
CA GLN A 97 1.10 -2.96 -17.70
C GLN A 97 0.74 -2.64 -19.15
N GLN A 98 1.68 -2.07 -19.92
CA GLN A 98 1.45 -1.69 -21.31
C GLN A 98 1.25 -2.91 -22.22
N ILE A 99 1.95 -4.01 -21.99
CA ILE A 99 1.76 -5.29 -22.70
C ILE A 99 0.35 -5.82 -22.42
N ILE A 100 -0.08 -5.86 -21.15
CA ILE A 100 -1.44 -6.28 -20.80
C ILE A 100 -2.48 -5.40 -21.51
N ALA A 101 -2.28 -4.08 -21.51
CA ALA A 101 -3.24 -3.16 -22.10
C ALA A 101 -3.33 -3.23 -23.63
N ASN A 102 -2.21 -3.47 -24.31
CA ASN A 102 -2.14 -3.31 -25.77
C ASN A 102 -2.06 -4.64 -26.54
N GLU A 103 -1.58 -5.72 -25.93
CA GLU A 103 -1.29 -6.95 -26.65
C GLU A 103 -2.20 -8.12 -26.30
N THR A 104 -2.86 -8.09 -25.13
CA THR A 104 -3.70 -9.23 -24.67
C THR A 104 -5.15 -9.17 -25.12
N GLY A 105 -5.64 -8.00 -25.53
CA GLY A 105 -7.06 -7.78 -25.86
C GLY A 105 -8.01 -7.82 -24.66
N ILE A 106 -7.51 -8.06 -23.43
CA ILE A 106 -8.36 -8.21 -22.23
C ILE A 106 -9.14 -6.94 -21.90
N THR A 107 -8.60 -5.77 -22.24
CA THR A 107 -9.23 -4.46 -22.04
C THR A 107 -10.42 -4.20 -22.95
N ASN A 108 -10.64 -5.03 -23.95
CA ASN A 108 -11.79 -4.94 -24.85
C ASN A 108 -13.08 -5.53 -24.27
N HIS A 109 -12.99 -6.21 -23.13
CA HIS A 109 -14.09 -6.91 -22.49
C HIS A 109 -14.36 -6.35 -21.10
N VAL A 110 -15.64 -6.18 -20.77
CA VAL A 110 -16.08 -5.83 -19.42
C VAL A 110 -16.32 -7.11 -18.64
N ASP A 111 -15.74 -7.20 -17.43
CA ASP A 111 -15.90 -8.34 -16.53
C ASP A 111 -15.69 -9.71 -17.20
N PRO A 112 -14.48 -9.97 -17.74
CA PRO A 112 -14.22 -11.16 -18.56
C PRO A 112 -14.32 -12.48 -17.77
N LEU A 113 -14.35 -12.43 -16.44
CA LEU A 113 -14.52 -13.60 -15.57
C LEU A 113 -15.95 -13.79 -15.06
N GLY A 114 -16.83 -12.84 -15.31
CA GLY A 114 -18.22 -12.86 -14.86
C GLY A 114 -19.00 -14.06 -15.39
N GLY A 115 -19.85 -14.66 -14.55
CA GLY A 115 -20.70 -15.79 -14.91
C GLY A 115 -20.03 -17.17 -14.89
N SER A 116 -18.75 -17.26 -14.55
CA SER A 116 -18.10 -18.56 -14.29
C SER A 116 -18.54 -19.11 -12.93
N PRO A 117 -19.17 -20.29 -12.84
CA PRO A 117 -19.64 -20.83 -11.56
C PRO A 117 -18.55 -20.91 -10.49
N LEU A 118 -17.34 -21.31 -10.87
CA LEU A 118 -16.20 -21.39 -9.96
C LEU A 118 -15.79 -19.99 -9.44
N ILE A 119 -15.76 -19.01 -10.33
CA ILE A 119 -15.37 -17.63 -9.96
C ILE A 119 -16.39 -17.00 -9.02
N GLU A 120 -17.67 -17.20 -9.30
CA GLU A 120 -18.76 -16.72 -8.45
C GLU A 120 -18.74 -17.38 -7.07
N GLU A 121 -18.51 -18.69 -6.98
CA GLU A 121 -18.37 -19.42 -5.71
C GLU A 121 -17.20 -18.90 -4.88
N ILE A 122 -16.01 -18.76 -5.49
CA ILE A 122 -14.83 -18.22 -4.79
C ILE A 122 -15.09 -16.77 -4.34
N THR A 123 -15.72 -15.96 -5.18
CA THR A 123 -16.06 -14.57 -4.84
C THR A 123 -16.98 -14.50 -3.65
N GLN A 124 -18.05 -15.31 -3.61
CA GLN A 124 -18.98 -15.36 -2.47
C GLN A 124 -18.28 -15.82 -1.17
N ARG A 125 -17.42 -16.82 -1.24
CA ARG A 125 -16.62 -17.26 -0.10
C ARG A 125 -15.75 -16.13 0.44
N LEU A 126 -15.04 -15.41 -0.42
CA LEU A 126 -14.19 -14.27 -0.01
C LEU A 126 -15.02 -13.10 0.56
N VAL A 127 -16.23 -12.86 0.06
CA VAL A 127 -17.15 -11.88 0.65
C VAL A 127 -17.50 -12.28 2.08
N HIS A 128 -17.83 -13.56 2.31
CA HIS A 128 -18.19 -14.07 3.63
C HIS A 128 -17.02 -13.96 4.61
N GLU A 129 -15.86 -14.50 4.25
CA GLU A 129 -14.64 -14.44 5.06
C GLU A 129 -14.23 -12.98 5.36
N GLY A 130 -14.30 -12.09 4.37
CA GLY A 130 -14.03 -10.67 4.55
C GLY A 130 -15.02 -9.97 5.47
N LYS A 131 -16.30 -10.37 5.42
CA LYS A 131 -17.33 -9.88 6.33
C LYS A 131 -17.07 -10.31 7.76
N ASP A 132 -16.68 -11.56 7.99
CA ASP A 132 -16.37 -12.08 9.34
C ASP A 132 -15.23 -11.29 9.99
N VAL A 133 -14.14 -11.04 9.24
CA VAL A 133 -13.03 -10.20 9.72
C VAL A 133 -13.49 -8.76 9.99
N PHE A 134 -14.33 -8.20 9.13
CA PHE A 134 -14.88 -6.87 9.31
C PHE A 134 -15.73 -6.78 10.59
N ASP A 135 -16.63 -7.74 10.82
CA ASP A 135 -17.51 -7.79 11.98
C ASP A 135 -16.70 -8.02 13.27
N GLN A 136 -15.64 -8.84 13.22
CA GLN A 136 -14.70 -8.99 14.33
C GLN A 136 -14.07 -7.65 14.73
N ILE A 137 -13.52 -6.90 13.76
CA ILE A 137 -12.91 -5.58 14.00
C ILE A 137 -13.95 -4.59 14.54
N GLN A 138 -15.19 -4.64 14.05
CA GLN A 138 -16.26 -3.77 14.54
C GLN A 138 -16.65 -4.09 15.99
N SER A 139 -16.69 -5.37 16.36
CA SER A 139 -16.99 -5.80 17.74
C SER A 139 -15.95 -5.32 18.76
N GLU A 140 -14.72 -5.07 18.31
CA GLU A 140 -13.63 -4.53 19.12
C GLU A 140 -13.65 -3.01 19.30
N GLY A 141 -14.65 -2.34 18.74
CA GLY A 141 -14.81 -0.88 18.77
C GLY A 141 -14.35 -0.16 17.50
N GLY A 142 -14.16 -0.91 16.41
CA GLY A 142 -13.72 -0.40 15.12
C GLY A 142 -12.21 -0.42 14.92
N SER A 143 -11.77 -0.02 13.73
CA SER A 143 -10.37 -0.18 13.29
C SER A 143 -9.35 0.49 14.20
N VAL A 144 -9.64 1.69 14.74
CA VAL A 144 -8.70 2.42 15.61
C VAL A 144 -8.49 1.70 16.94
N GLU A 145 -9.55 1.25 17.57
CA GLU A 145 -9.45 0.52 18.85
C GLU A 145 -8.83 -0.87 18.66
N ALA A 146 -9.14 -1.55 17.56
CA ALA A 146 -8.51 -2.82 17.21
C ALA A 146 -6.99 -2.67 16.97
N VAL A 147 -6.54 -1.59 16.31
CA VAL A 147 -5.10 -1.28 16.15
C VAL A 147 -4.43 -1.01 17.50
N LYS A 148 -5.07 -0.23 18.39
CA LYS A 148 -4.55 0.03 19.74
C LYS A 148 -4.40 -1.25 20.56
N LYS A 149 -5.31 -2.21 20.35
CA LYS A 149 -5.26 -3.54 21.00
C LYS A 149 -4.29 -4.52 20.32
N GLY A 150 -3.70 -4.15 19.18
CA GLY A 150 -2.76 -5.00 18.43
C GLY A 150 -3.40 -6.14 17.64
N ILE A 151 -4.72 -6.14 17.44
CA ILE A 151 -5.45 -7.26 16.81
C ILE A 151 -4.98 -7.49 15.38
N GLN A 152 -4.92 -6.45 14.54
CA GLN A 152 -4.46 -6.58 13.17
C GLN A 152 -3.01 -7.06 13.10
N THR A 153 -2.15 -6.58 14.01
CA THR A 153 -0.74 -7.01 14.10
C THR A 153 -0.64 -8.49 14.44
N GLN A 154 -1.45 -8.96 15.40
CA GLN A 154 -1.49 -10.37 15.75
C GLN A 154 -1.96 -11.25 14.58
N MET A 155 -3.04 -10.88 13.89
CA MET A 155 -3.53 -11.61 12.71
C MET A 155 -2.46 -11.70 11.60
N ILE A 156 -1.70 -10.62 11.38
CA ILE A 156 -0.60 -10.60 10.40
C ILE A 156 0.52 -11.56 10.84
N HIS A 157 0.92 -11.55 12.10
CA HIS A 157 1.97 -12.43 12.63
C HIS A 157 1.56 -13.90 12.55
N GLU A 158 0.33 -14.23 12.91
CA GLU A 158 -0.19 -15.60 12.82
C GLU A 158 -0.20 -16.09 11.36
N SER A 159 -0.63 -15.26 10.42
CA SER A 159 -0.61 -15.59 9.00
C SER A 159 0.80 -15.75 8.45
N ALA A 160 1.73 -14.87 8.83
CA ALA A 160 3.12 -14.94 8.42
C ALA A 160 3.81 -16.21 8.98
N TRP A 161 3.54 -16.53 10.24
CA TRP A 161 4.06 -17.75 10.88
C TRP A 161 3.56 -19.01 10.20
N LYS A 162 2.26 -19.08 9.90
CA LYS A 162 1.66 -20.20 9.17
C LYS A 162 2.29 -20.37 7.79
N GLN A 163 2.46 -19.28 7.04
CA GLN A 163 3.11 -19.31 5.74
C GLN A 163 4.55 -19.80 5.82
N GLN A 164 5.30 -19.40 6.84
CA GLN A 164 6.66 -19.87 7.06
C GLN A 164 6.70 -21.39 7.31
N GLN A 165 5.79 -21.90 8.15
CA GLN A 165 5.68 -23.34 8.39
C GLN A 165 5.33 -24.12 7.12
N GLU A 166 4.39 -23.62 6.32
CA GLU A 166 4.02 -24.26 5.04
C GLU A 166 5.22 -24.35 4.07
N LEU A 167 6.07 -23.30 4.04
CA LEU A 167 7.30 -23.31 3.25
C LEU A 167 8.33 -24.31 3.77
N GLU A 168 8.56 -24.36 5.07
CA GLU A 168 9.52 -25.28 5.71
C GLU A 168 9.08 -26.74 5.58
N ASN A 169 7.78 -27.02 5.69
CA ASN A 169 7.20 -28.35 5.54
C ASN A 169 7.01 -28.76 4.07
N MET A 170 7.40 -27.95 3.10
CA MET A 170 7.18 -28.18 1.66
C MET A 170 5.70 -28.31 1.26
N GLU A 171 4.78 -27.80 2.07
CA GLU A 171 3.36 -27.73 1.76
C GLU A 171 3.07 -26.60 0.77
N SER A 172 3.91 -25.56 0.74
CA SER A 172 3.90 -24.48 -0.23
C SER A 172 5.24 -24.40 -0.97
N SER A 173 5.20 -24.15 -2.27
CA SER A 173 6.38 -24.11 -3.13
C SER A 173 6.62 -22.71 -3.67
N VAL A 174 7.85 -22.21 -3.53
CA VAL A 174 8.31 -20.95 -4.12
C VAL A 174 9.58 -21.22 -4.94
N VAL A 175 9.46 -21.03 -6.25
CA VAL A 175 10.57 -21.26 -7.20
C VAL A 175 11.76 -20.36 -6.85
N GLY A 176 12.93 -20.98 -6.78
CA GLY A 176 14.18 -20.31 -6.41
C GLY A 176 14.40 -20.19 -4.90
N VAL A 177 13.40 -20.49 -4.05
CA VAL A 177 13.50 -20.41 -2.59
C VAL A 177 13.56 -21.79 -1.94
N ASN A 178 12.53 -22.62 -2.15
CA ASN A 178 12.50 -23.99 -1.61
C ASN A 178 12.38 -25.07 -2.68
N VAL A 179 12.10 -24.71 -3.95
CA VAL A 179 12.12 -25.61 -5.10
C VAL A 179 12.90 -24.96 -6.24
N PHE A 180 13.56 -25.78 -7.09
CA PHE A 180 14.39 -25.34 -8.21
C PHE A 180 15.41 -24.28 -7.79
N THR A 181 16.06 -24.52 -6.68
CA THR A 181 17.09 -23.64 -6.11
C THR A 181 18.38 -23.74 -6.89
N GLU A 182 19.10 -22.59 -6.98
CA GLU A 182 20.44 -22.51 -7.60
C GLU A 182 21.39 -21.83 -6.62
N GLU A 183 22.69 -22.14 -6.71
CA GLU A 183 23.72 -21.41 -5.97
C GLU A 183 23.92 -20.05 -6.64
N GLU A 184 23.40 -18.99 -6.02
CA GLU A 184 23.59 -17.63 -6.50
C GLU A 184 24.84 -17.00 -5.88
N SER A 185 25.77 -16.62 -6.73
CA SER A 185 26.99 -15.92 -6.30
C SER A 185 26.89 -14.39 -6.31
N ASN A 186 25.94 -13.80 -7.04
CA ASN A 186 25.81 -12.37 -7.19
C ASN A 186 24.34 -11.92 -7.32
N TYR A 187 23.90 -11.05 -6.44
CA TYR A 187 22.66 -10.31 -6.61
C TYR A 187 22.86 -9.05 -7.48
N PRO A 188 21.88 -8.68 -8.32
CA PRO A 188 21.94 -7.42 -9.03
C PRO A 188 22.17 -6.24 -8.08
N ALA A 189 23.04 -5.32 -8.45
CA ALA A 189 23.26 -4.12 -7.66
C ALA A 189 21.99 -3.24 -7.70
N GLY A 190 21.44 -2.95 -6.53
CA GLY A 190 20.32 -2.01 -6.40
C GLY A 190 20.71 -0.57 -6.73
N GLN A 191 19.73 0.32 -6.80
CA GLN A 191 19.97 1.74 -7.00
C GLN A 191 20.82 2.31 -5.85
N LYS A 192 21.95 2.92 -6.19
CA LYS A 192 22.77 3.67 -5.23
C LYS A 192 22.28 5.10 -5.16
N ILE A 193 21.93 5.54 -3.95
CA ILE A 193 21.66 6.96 -3.70
C ILE A 193 22.99 7.70 -3.75
N SER A 194 23.05 8.82 -4.52
CA SER A 194 24.26 9.64 -4.60
C SER A 194 24.60 10.21 -3.23
N ASP A 195 25.87 10.10 -2.84
CA ASP A 195 26.38 10.65 -1.56
C ASP A 195 26.14 12.18 -1.45
N ASN A 196 26.08 12.87 -2.59
CA ASN A 196 25.83 14.32 -2.63
C ASN A 196 24.35 14.70 -2.45
N THR A 197 23.42 13.75 -2.39
CA THR A 197 21.97 14.05 -2.30
C THR A 197 21.63 14.78 -1.00
N GLN A 198 22.17 14.33 0.12
CA GLN A 198 21.96 14.94 1.42
C GLN A 198 22.55 16.35 1.47
N GLU A 199 23.77 16.55 0.97
CA GLU A 199 24.43 17.85 0.92
C GLU A 199 23.65 18.85 0.06
N ALA A 200 23.22 18.45 -1.15
CA ALA A 200 22.42 19.28 -2.02
C ALA A 200 21.07 19.70 -1.38
N GLN A 201 20.40 18.79 -0.67
CA GLN A 201 19.16 19.12 0.03
C GLN A 201 19.42 20.03 1.24
N THR A 202 20.53 19.85 1.97
CA THR A 202 20.94 20.71 3.08
C THR A 202 21.20 22.14 2.61
N VAL A 203 21.90 22.30 1.47
CA VAL A 203 22.16 23.63 0.86
C VAL A 203 20.83 24.30 0.50
N LYS A 204 19.91 23.59 -0.18
CA LYS A 204 18.58 24.14 -0.53
C LYS A 204 17.78 24.56 0.69
N LEU A 205 17.80 23.74 1.75
CA LEU A 205 17.11 24.03 3.00
C LEU A 205 17.67 25.27 3.71
N ASN A 206 18.97 25.42 3.74
CA ASN A 206 19.65 26.57 4.34
C ASN A 206 19.35 27.85 3.54
N LEU A 207 19.35 27.80 2.21
CA LEU A 207 18.95 28.93 1.36
C LEU A 207 17.49 29.34 1.64
N LEU A 208 16.58 28.39 1.73
CA LEU A 208 15.17 28.67 2.06
C LEU A 208 15.03 29.33 3.43
N LYS A 209 15.73 28.83 4.45
CA LYS A 209 15.72 29.39 5.80
C LYS A 209 16.28 30.81 5.86
N ASN A 210 17.33 31.09 5.07
CA ASN A 210 17.96 32.43 5.04
C ASN A 210 17.10 33.46 4.28
N GLN A 211 16.24 33.03 3.36
CA GLN A 211 15.39 33.90 2.53
C GLN A 211 14.00 34.15 3.10
N ARG A 212 13.61 33.49 4.18
CA ARG A 212 12.27 33.61 4.76
C ARG A 212 12.26 34.61 5.94
N ASP A 213 11.09 35.15 6.24
CA ASP A 213 10.89 35.95 7.45
C ASP A 213 10.73 35.03 8.67
N PRO A 214 11.68 35.03 9.63
CA PRO A 214 11.63 34.16 10.79
C PRO A 214 10.48 34.49 11.75
N VAL A 215 10.01 35.74 11.77
CA VAL A 215 8.91 36.19 12.64
C VAL A 215 7.59 35.59 12.12
N GLU A 216 7.33 35.72 10.81
CA GLU A 216 6.14 35.16 10.17
C GLU A 216 6.10 33.63 10.28
N VAL A 217 7.23 32.97 10.14
CA VAL A 217 7.32 31.50 10.36
C VAL A 217 6.95 31.16 11.79
N LYS A 218 7.55 31.82 12.78
CA LYS A 218 7.27 31.57 14.18
C LYS A 218 5.80 31.80 14.53
N GLN A 219 5.22 32.89 14.05
CA GLN A 219 3.80 33.19 14.26
C GLN A 219 2.88 32.12 13.63
N SER A 220 3.18 31.69 12.41
CA SER A 220 2.39 30.66 11.75
C SER A 220 2.49 29.30 12.43
N LEU A 221 3.65 28.94 13.00
CA LEU A 221 3.82 27.72 13.80
C LEU A 221 3.05 27.81 15.13
N LEU A 222 3.06 28.97 15.80
CA LEU A 222 2.24 29.20 17.00
C LEU A 222 0.73 29.07 16.73
N MET A 223 0.27 29.49 15.56
CA MET A 223 -1.13 29.30 15.17
C MET A 223 -1.51 27.83 15.06
N ILE A 224 -0.60 26.95 14.62
CA ILE A 224 -0.82 25.51 14.61
C ILE A 224 -1.00 24.99 16.04
N ALA A 225 -0.09 25.35 16.95
CA ALA A 225 -0.18 24.96 18.37
C ALA A 225 -1.52 25.41 19.01
N GLN A 226 -1.89 26.67 18.82
CA GLN A 226 -3.18 27.19 19.31
C GLN A 226 -4.40 26.45 18.72
N SER A 227 -4.32 26.09 17.44
CA SER A 227 -5.40 25.33 16.80
C SER A 227 -5.53 23.92 17.37
N ILE A 228 -4.42 23.30 17.76
CA ILE A 228 -4.42 21.99 18.46
C ILE A 228 -5.09 22.14 19.83
N GLU A 229 -4.66 23.12 20.64
CA GLU A 229 -5.22 23.39 21.97
C GLU A 229 -6.74 23.64 21.93
N ASN A 230 -7.22 24.36 20.92
CA ASN A 230 -8.63 24.71 20.75
C ASN A 230 -9.46 23.62 20.03
N GLY A 231 -8.85 22.51 19.60
CA GLY A 231 -9.53 21.48 18.79
C GLY A 231 -10.00 21.94 17.42
N SER A 232 -9.37 22.99 16.86
CA SER A 232 -9.73 23.57 15.58
C SER A 232 -9.09 22.84 14.40
N ASN A 233 -9.62 23.06 13.19
CA ASN A 233 -9.06 22.44 11.97
C ASN A 233 -7.65 22.95 11.69
N LEU A 234 -6.71 22.05 11.44
CA LEU A 234 -5.29 22.35 11.25
C LEU A 234 -4.91 22.70 9.80
N ILE A 235 -5.79 22.53 8.82
CA ILE A 235 -5.45 22.69 7.40
C ILE A 235 -5.04 24.14 7.09
N ASP A 236 -5.83 25.13 7.52
CA ASP A 236 -5.52 26.52 7.23
C ASP A 236 -4.27 27.04 7.96
N PRO A 237 -4.04 26.76 9.26
CA PRO A 237 -2.78 27.11 9.91
C PRO A 237 -1.55 26.46 9.25
N ILE A 238 -1.62 25.18 8.88
CA ILE A 238 -0.53 24.48 8.19
C ILE A 238 -0.29 25.12 6.81
N ARG A 239 -1.35 25.38 6.05
CA ARG A 239 -1.24 26.05 4.75
C ARG A 239 -0.58 27.43 4.86
N ARG A 240 -0.90 28.19 5.91
CA ARG A 240 -0.28 29.47 6.20
C ARG A 240 1.21 29.32 6.53
N ALA A 241 1.58 28.34 7.38
CA ALA A 241 2.96 28.03 7.69
C ALA A 241 3.78 27.68 6.44
N CYS A 242 3.22 26.86 5.54
CA CYS A 242 3.84 26.55 4.25
C CYS A 242 4.05 27.80 3.38
N LYS A 243 3.09 28.74 3.33
CA LYS A 243 3.24 29.99 2.59
C LYS A 243 4.37 30.85 3.12
N HIS A 244 4.58 30.88 4.42
CA HIS A 244 5.70 31.56 5.08
C HIS A 244 7.00 30.73 5.07
N LYS A 245 7.04 29.62 4.29
CA LYS A 245 8.22 28.76 4.12
C LYS A 245 8.66 28.04 5.39
N ALA A 246 7.71 27.69 6.28
CA ALA A 246 7.99 26.73 7.34
C ALA A 246 8.29 25.36 6.69
N THR A 247 9.29 24.67 7.24
CA THR A 247 9.69 23.36 6.76
C THR A 247 8.79 22.25 7.32
N LEU A 248 8.74 21.11 6.64
CA LEU A 248 8.04 19.93 7.14
C LEU A 248 8.48 19.56 8.56
N GLY A 249 9.80 19.62 8.84
CA GLY A 249 10.34 19.31 10.17
C GLY A 249 9.84 20.26 11.26
N GLU A 250 9.71 21.56 10.96
CA GLU A 250 9.19 22.55 11.91
C GLU A 250 7.69 22.34 12.18
N ILE A 251 6.89 22.10 11.15
CA ILE A 251 5.44 21.81 11.30
C ILE A 251 5.25 20.50 12.08
N CYS A 252 5.94 19.42 11.71
CA CYS A 252 5.86 18.15 12.41
C CYS A 252 6.42 18.24 13.84
N GLY A 253 7.40 19.13 14.11
CA GLY A 253 7.89 19.42 15.45
C GLY A 253 6.76 19.93 16.34
N VAL A 254 6.04 20.95 15.90
CA VAL A 254 4.87 21.49 16.64
C VAL A 254 3.81 20.42 16.89
N LEU A 255 3.52 19.57 15.87
CA LEU A 255 2.55 18.48 16.04
C LEU A 255 3.01 17.50 17.12
N ARG A 256 4.28 17.06 17.11
CA ARG A 256 4.83 16.13 18.11
C ARG A 256 4.84 16.72 19.52
N GLU A 257 5.23 17.98 19.65
CA GLU A 257 5.26 18.68 20.95
C GLU A 257 3.89 18.78 21.61
N ASN A 258 2.83 18.98 20.81
CA ASN A 258 1.49 19.20 21.35
C ASN A 258 0.60 17.93 21.35
N MET A 259 0.86 16.97 20.47
CA MET A 259 0.03 15.74 20.33
C MET A 259 0.76 14.46 20.75
N GLY A 260 2.08 14.54 20.96
CA GLY A 260 2.93 13.38 21.21
C GLY A 260 3.17 12.53 19.95
N THR A 261 3.71 11.35 20.16
CA THR A 261 3.95 10.34 19.12
C THR A 261 3.26 9.05 19.52
N TRP A 262 2.63 8.42 18.54
CA TRP A 262 2.07 7.09 18.75
C TRP A 262 3.16 6.02 18.70
N VAL A 263 3.13 5.09 19.64
CA VAL A 263 4.01 3.92 19.67
C VAL A 263 3.13 2.69 19.48
N ALA A 264 3.49 1.86 18.51
CA ALA A 264 2.74 0.64 18.24
C ALA A 264 2.78 -0.31 19.44
N PRO A 265 1.65 -0.91 19.84
CA PRO A 265 1.67 -1.97 20.84
C PRO A 265 2.51 -3.15 20.34
N GLY A 266 3.38 -3.68 21.20
CA GLY A 266 4.21 -4.83 20.89
C GLY A 266 5.50 -4.53 20.12
N GLY A 267 6.06 -3.34 20.29
CA GLY A 267 7.26 -2.83 19.63
C GLY A 267 8.18 -3.89 19.03
N ILE A 268 8.32 -3.83 17.69
CA ILE A 268 9.41 -4.49 16.95
C ILE A 268 10.60 -3.54 17.00
#